data_90c1a4b4129282dcfdcfbb7a8bb2c7f3
#
_entry.id   90c1a4b4129282dcfdcfbb7a8bb2c7f3
#
_cell.length_a   1.000
_cell.length_b   1.000
_cell.length_c   1.000
_cell.angle_alpha   90.00
_cell.angle_beta   90.00
_cell.angle_gamma   90.00
#
_symmetry.space_group_name_H-M   'P 1'
#
loop_
_entity.id
_entity.type
_entity.pdbx_description
1 polymer ?
#
loop_
_entity_poly.entity_id
_entity_poly.type
_entity_poly.pdbx_seq_one_letter_code
_entity_poly.pdbx_strand_id
1 'polypeptide(L)'
;VSFDDEPLVLVDSDDREVGFLDKASAHVGRGTLHRAFSLFIFNAKGELLLQQRAPGKRLWPGFWSNTCCSHPRRGETLESAIHRRLDEELGLKTELGFLFKFEYQAQFDADGAEHELCWVYAGRSDAAATVNVNEISGLRYIAPAALDAEMAAHPESFTPWFKIEWARIKRDHAQVFAPL
;
A
#
# COMPACT_ATOMS: atom_id res chain seq x y z
N VAL A 1 11.91 -11.14 -15.53
CA VAL A 1 12.24 -11.27 -14.10
C VAL A 1 10.92 -11.32 -13.37
N SER A 2 10.63 -12.44 -12.71
CA SER A 2 9.43 -12.56 -11.89
C SER A 2 9.54 -11.62 -10.70
N PHE A 3 8.50 -10.84 -10.41
CA PHE A 3 8.45 -10.02 -9.20
C PHE A 3 8.50 -10.84 -7.91
N ASP A 4 8.26 -12.15 -7.98
CA ASP A 4 8.29 -13.07 -6.84
C ASP A 4 9.71 -13.36 -6.33
N ASP A 5 10.72 -13.20 -7.19
CA ASP A 5 12.14 -13.37 -6.84
C ASP A 5 12.79 -12.08 -6.33
N GLU A 6 12.04 -10.97 -6.22
CA GLU A 6 12.56 -9.69 -5.76
C GLU A 6 12.94 -9.77 -4.27
N PRO A 7 14.20 -9.43 -3.91
CA PRO A 7 14.63 -9.51 -2.51
C PRO A 7 14.01 -8.39 -1.68
N LEU A 8 13.24 -8.78 -0.67
CA LEU A 8 12.66 -7.87 0.32
C LEU A 8 13.66 -7.65 1.46
N VAL A 9 13.57 -6.49 2.09
CA VAL A 9 14.38 -6.12 3.25
C VAL A 9 13.70 -6.63 4.51
N LEU A 10 14.27 -7.63 5.16
CA LEU A 10 13.80 -8.12 6.44
C LEU A 10 14.22 -7.14 7.55
N VAL A 11 13.32 -6.90 8.47
CA VAL A 11 13.54 -5.99 9.60
C VAL A 11 13.09 -6.60 10.92
N ASP A 12 13.60 -6.06 12.02
CA ASP A 12 13.02 -6.28 13.35
C ASP A 12 11.91 -5.24 13.65
N SER A 13 11.29 -5.32 14.82
CA SER A 13 10.23 -4.39 15.22
C SER A 13 10.71 -2.95 15.45
N ASP A 14 12.02 -2.73 15.54
CA ASP A 14 12.63 -1.41 15.58
C ASP A 14 13.03 -0.88 14.18
N ASP A 15 12.60 -1.58 13.12
CA ASP A 15 12.89 -1.26 11.72
C ASP A 15 14.38 -1.33 11.34
N ARG A 16 15.14 -2.18 12.04
CA ARG A 16 16.55 -2.45 11.69
C ARG A 16 16.63 -3.60 10.72
N GLU A 17 17.45 -3.46 9.69
CA GLU A 17 17.70 -4.53 8.73
C GLU A 17 18.34 -5.75 9.41
N VAL A 18 17.74 -6.92 9.20
CA VAL A 18 18.22 -8.20 9.73
C VAL A 18 18.51 -9.24 8.66
N GLY A 19 18.18 -8.96 7.40
CA GLY A 19 18.46 -9.85 6.28
C GLY A 19 17.62 -9.53 5.05
N PHE A 20 17.59 -10.49 4.13
CA PHE A 20 16.86 -10.37 2.88
C PHE A 20 16.19 -11.71 2.57
N LEU A 21 15.04 -11.67 1.92
CA LEU A 21 14.30 -12.86 1.52
C LEU A 21 13.52 -12.54 0.25
N ASP A 22 13.40 -13.50 -0.65
CA ASP A 22 12.55 -13.31 -1.84
C ASP A 22 11.08 -13.10 -1.44
N LYS A 23 10.36 -12.38 -2.28
CA LYS A 23 8.98 -11.97 -2.01
C LYS A 23 8.05 -13.18 -1.77
N ALA A 24 8.17 -14.23 -2.59
CA ALA A 24 7.32 -15.42 -2.44
C ALA A 24 7.52 -16.09 -1.08
N SER A 25 8.77 -16.29 -0.67
CA SER A 25 9.11 -16.90 0.63
C SER A 25 8.71 -16.03 1.82
N ALA A 26 8.79 -14.72 1.69
CA ALA A 26 8.43 -13.78 2.76
C ALA A 26 6.93 -13.82 3.12
N HIS A 27 6.08 -14.26 2.21
CA HIS A 27 4.63 -14.31 2.39
C HIS A 27 4.08 -15.69 2.76
N VAL A 28 4.94 -16.70 2.91
CA VAL A 28 4.52 -18.05 3.30
C VAL A 28 4.16 -18.13 4.77
N GLY A 29 3.16 -18.95 5.10
CA GLY A 29 2.74 -19.20 6.47
C GLY A 29 2.17 -17.97 7.14
N ARG A 30 2.80 -17.53 8.22
CA ARG A 30 2.42 -16.30 8.95
C ARG A 30 3.08 -15.03 8.40
N GLY A 31 3.88 -15.16 7.37
CA GLY A 31 4.69 -14.07 6.82
C GLY A 31 5.95 -13.77 7.65
N THR A 32 7.00 -13.35 6.97
CA THR A 32 8.23 -12.88 7.62
C THR A 32 8.23 -11.37 7.64
N LEU A 33 8.54 -10.77 8.79
CA LEU A 33 8.52 -9.31 8.95
C LEU A 33 9.51 -8.65 7.99
N HIS A 34 8.99 -7.80 7.13
CA HIS A 34 9.76 -7.10 6.11
C HIS A 34 9.29 -5.64 5.98
N ARG A 35 10.18 -4.80 5.45
CA ARG A 35 9.89 -3.39 5.23
C ARG A 35 8.99 -3.20 4.02
N ALA A 36 7.96 -2.38 4.18
CA ALA A 36 7.00 -2.05 3.14
C ALA A 36 6.59 -0.57 3.22
N PHE A 37 5.85 -0.12 2.23
CA PHE A 37 5.24 1.20 2.26
C PHE A 37 3.85 1.21 1.63
N SER A 38 3.06 2.17 2.07
CA SER A 38 1.73 2.47 1.53
C SER A 38 1.65 3.92 1.14
N LEU A 39 1.11 4.18 -0.05
CA LEU A 39 0.92 5.52 -0.59
C LEU A 39 -0.56 5.86 -0.70
N PHE A 40 -0.90 7.09 -0.32
CA PHE A 40 -2.24 7.66 -0.38
C PHE A 40 -2.19 8.91 -1.25
N ILE A 41 -2.79 8.88 -2.43
CA ILE A 41 -2.86 10.03 -3.35
C ILE A 41 -4.26 10.59 -3.34
N PHE A 42 -4.36 11.88 -3.02
CA PHE A 42 -5.61 12.64 -3.01
C PHE A 42 -5.63 13.62 -4.18
N ASN A 43 -6.81 13.89 -4.75
CA ASN A 43 -6.99 14.97 -5.71
C ASN A 43 -7.28 16.31 -5.00
N ALA A 44 -7.45 17.39 -5.77
CA ALA A 44 -7.72 18.72 -5.22
C ALA A 44 -9.03 18.80 -4.42
N LYS A 45 -9.98 17.89 -4.70
CA LYS A 45 -11.26 17.80 -3.94
C LYS A 45 -11.11 17.04 -2.61
N GLY A 46 -9.94 16.47 -2.33
CA GLY A 46 -9.72 15.63 -1.16
C GLY A 46 -10.24 14.20 -1.31
N GLU A 47 -10.53 13.77 -2.53
CA GLU A 47 -10.90 12.38 -2.81
C GLU A 47 -9.65 11.50 -2.91
N LEU A 48 -9.71 10.30 -2.33
CA LEU A 48 -8.63 9.31 -2.34
C LEU A 48 -8.70 8.45 -3.59
N LEU A 49 -7.56 8.27 -4.26
CA LEU A 49 -7.42 7.32 -5.36
C LEU A 49 -7.24 5.91 -4.80
N LEU A 50 -8.24 5.05 -5.01
CA LEU A 50 -8.20 3.63 -4.66
C LEU A 50 -7.76 2.79 -5.85
N GLN A 51 -7.05 1.70 -5.57
CA GLN A 51 -6.80 0.64 -6.54
C GLN A 51 -7.55 -0.65 -6.17
N GLN A 52 -8.01 -1.37 -7.19
CA GLN A 52 -8.46 -2.74 -7.04
C GLN A 52 -7.32 -3.67 -7.45
N ARG A 53 -6.95 -4.59 -6.56
CA ARG A 53 -5.86 -5.53 -6.79
C ARG A 53 -6.24 -6.50 -7.91
N ALA A 54 -5.29 -6.73 -8.83
CA ALA A 54 -5.50 -7.66 -9.94
C ALA A 54 -5.88 -9.07 -9.45
N PRO A 55 -6.70 -9.81 -10.21
CA PRO A 55 -7.12 -11.16 -9.82
C PRO A 55 -5.99 -12.18 -9.76
N GLY A 56 -4.84 -11.89 -10.40
CA GLY A 56 -3.63 -12.73 -10.33
C GLY A 56 -2.76 -12.52 -9.10
N LYS A 57 -3.10 -11.60 -8.20
CA LYS A 57 -2.37 -11.42 -6.95
C LYS A 57 -2.54 -12.64 -6.04
N ARG A 58 -1.44 -13.11 -5.45
CA ARG A 58 -1.45 -14.27 -4.53
C ARG A 58 -2.24 -13.97 -3.26
N LEU A 59 -2.11 -12.76 -2.72
CA LEU A 59 -2.75 -12.32 -1.47
C LEU A 59 -3.78 -11.23 -1.77
N TRP A 60 -4.98 -11.38 -1.22
CA TRP A 60 -6.10 -10.45 -1.39
C TRP A 60 -6.39 -10.04 -2.84
N PRO A 61 -6.53 -11.00 -3.79
CA PRO A 61 -6.90 -10.65 -5.16
C PRO A 61 -8.30 -10.03 -5.22
N GLY A 62 -8.47 -9.01 -6.04
CA GLY A 62 -9.77 -8.34 -6.24
C GLY A 62 -10.19 -7.37 -5.13
N PHE A 63 -9.45 -7.28 -4.03
CA PHE A 63 -9.75 -6.35 -2.94
C PHE A 63 -9.41 -4.91 -3.34
N TRP A 64 -10.18 -3.97 -2.80
CA TRP A 64 -9.86 -2.55 -2.87
C TRP A 64 -8.83 -2.18 -1.79
N SER A 65 -7.90 -1.32 -2.17
CA SER A 65 -6.81 -0.87 -1.30
C SER A 65 -6.48 0.61 -1.54
N ASN A 66 -5.58 1.14 -0.73
CA ASN A 66 -4.99 2.46 -0.92
C ASN A 66 -4.30 2.56 -2.29
N THR A 67 -3.81 3.73 -2.64
CA THR A 67 -3.34 4.05 -4.00
C THR A 67 -2.22 3.13 -4.49
N CYS A 68 -1.22 2.86 -3.65
CA CYS A 68 -0.09 2.01 -4.01
C CYS A 68 0.51 1.38 -2.75
N CYS A 69 0.87 0.09 -2.82
CA CYS A 69 1.56 -0.65 -1.77
C CYS A 69 2.69 -1.44 -2.40
N SER A 70 3.89 -1.35 -1.83
CA SER A 70 5.04 -2.11 -2.32
C SER A 70 6.16 -2.15 -1.28
N HIS A 71 7.34 -2.51 -1.73
CA HIS A 71 8.51 -2.74 -0.91
C HIS A 71 9.73 -2.06 -1.51
N PRO A 72 10.68 -1.54 -0.68
CA PRO A 72 11.99 -1.17 -1.19
C PRO A 72 12.77 -2.43 -1.58
N ARG A 73 13.63 -2.31 -2.58
CA ARG A 73 14.58 -3.35 -2.98
C ARG A 73 15.80 -3.31 -2.09
N ARG A 74 16.56 -4.40 -2.08
CA ARG A 74 17.87 -4.44 -1.44
C ARG A 74 18.76 -3.29 -1.92
N GLY A 75 19.26 -2.48 -0.98
CA GLY A 75 20.12 -1.32 -1.28
C GLY A 75 19.40 -0.08 -1.78
N GLU A 76 18.07 -0.14 -1.93
CA GLU A 76 17.24 1.00 -2.33
C GLU A 76 16.78 1.78 -1.10
N THR A 77 16.80 3.12 -1.19
CA THR A 77 16.20 3.96 -0.15
C THR A 77 14.67 3.93 -0.27
N LEU A 78 13.97 4.17 0.83
CA LEU A 78 12.51 4.31 0.81
C LEU A 78 12.06 5.44 -0.12
N GLU A 79 12.74 6.58 -0.08
CA GLU A 79 12.42 7.71 -0.96
C GLU A 79 12.48 7.33 -2.45
N SER A 80 13.52 6.62 -2.86
CA SER A 80 13.62 6.12 -4.24
C SER A 80 12.52 5.11 -4.57
N ALA A 81 12.26 4.18 -3.65
CA ALA A 81 11.29 3.11 -3.84
C ALA A 81 9.86 3.61 -3.99
N ILE A 82 9.42 4.56 -3.16
CA ILE A 82 8.05 5.09 -3.20
C ILE A 82 7.77 5.80 -4.53
N HIS A 83 8.69 6.60 -5.03
CA HIS A 83 8.54 7.29 -6.32
C HIS A 83 8.60 6.32 -7.50
N ARG A 84 9.53 5.35 -7.46
CA ARG A 84 9.64 4.31 -8.48
C ARG A 84 8.35 3.52 -8.63
N ARG A 85 7.80 3.04 -7.52
CA ARG A 85 6.59 2.19 -7.57
C ARG A 85 5.34 2.97 -7.94
N LEU A 86 5.23 4.22 -7.51
CA LEU A 86 4.11 5.08 -7.92
C LEU A 86 4.10 5.29 -9.44
N ASP A 87 5.28 5.49 -10.05
CA ASP A 87 5.42 5.62 -11.49
C ASP A 87 5.15 4.28 -12.21
N GLU A 88 5.74 3.18 -11.73
CA GLU A 88 5.57 1.85 -12.34
C GLU A 88 4.13 1.35 -12.30
N GLU A 89 3.41 1.54 -11.21
CA GLU A 89 2.04 1.05 -11.05
C GLU A 89 0.98 1.97 -11.67
N LEU A 90 1.18 3.29 -11.56
CA LEU A 90 0.14 4.29 -11.86
C LEU A 90 0.58 5.40 -12.83
N GLY A 91 1.86 5.46 -13.19
CA GLY A 91 2.39 6.54 -14.03
C GLY A 91 2.30 7.92 -13.39
N LEU A 92 2.25 7.99 -12.06
CA LEU A 92 2.12 9.23 -11.31
C LEU A 92 3.45 9.68 -10.72
N LYS A 93 3.67 10.99 -10.73
CA LYS A 93 4.83 11.66 -10.12
C LYS A 93 4.34 12.84 -9.31
N THR A 94 4.55 12.81 -8.01
CA THR A 94 4.18 13.88 -7.11
C THR A 94 5.05 13.83 -5.85
N GLU A 95 5.08 14.91 -5.10
CA GLU A 95 5.71 14.93 -3.79
C GLU A 95 4.95 14.03 -2.82
N LEU A 96 5.69 13.29 -1.99
CA LEU A 96 5.16 12.36 -1.00
C LEU A 96 5.69 12.73 0.37
N GLY A 97 4.77 13.01 1.30
CA GLY A 97 5.10 13.33 2.70
C GLY A 97 4.89 12.12 3.60
N PHE A 98 5.88 11.84 4.45
CA PHE A 98 5.79 10.80 5.47
C PHE A 98 4.75 11.15 6.52
N LEU A 99 3.90 10.18 6.89
CA LEU A 99 2.88 10.34 7.94
C LEU A 99 3.22 9.56 9.20
N PHE A 100 3.36 8.25 9.09
CA PHE A 100 3.68 7.35 10.20
C PHE A 100 4.18 6.00 9.68
N LYS A 101 4.74 5.20 10.59
CA LYS A 101 5.03 3.79 10.33
C LYS A 101 4.40 2.91 11.40
N PHE A 102 4.07 1.67 11.05
CA PHE A 102 3.46 0.71 11.96
C PHE A 102 3.78 -0.72 11.51
N GLU A 103 3.73 -1.64 12.47
CA GLU A 103 3.87 -3.07 12.22
C GLU A 103 2.48 -3.71 12.23
N TYR A 104 2.21 -4.59 11.27
CA TYR A 104 1.00 -5.40 11.24
C TYR A 104 1.27 -6.79 10.69
N GLN A 105 0.41 -7.74 11.09
CA GLN A 105 0.35 -9.08 10.54
C GLN A 105 -1.11 -9.38 10.18
N ALA A 106 -1.33 -9.87 8.96
CA ALA A 106 -2.66 -10.24 8.49
C ALA A 106 -2.59 -11.57 7.76
N GLN A 107 -3.39 -12.53 8.21
CA GLN A 107 -3.49 -13.84 7.59
C GLN A 107 -4.53 -13.79 6.47
N PHE A 108 -4.15 -14.25 5.27
CA PHE A 108 -5.07 -14.36 4.14
C PHE A 108 -5.71 -15.75 4.08
N ASP A 109 -4.87 -16.78 4.06
CA ASP A 109 -5.29 -18.18 4.08
C ASP A 109 -4.31 -19.02 4.92
N ALA A 110 -4.44 -20.34 4.90
CA ALA A 110 -3.56 -21.23 5.67
C ALA A 110 -2.09 -21.12 5.26
N ASP A 111 -1.82 -20.72 4.02
CA ASP A 111 -0.49 -20.80 3.40
C ASP A 111 0.16 -19.42 3.17
N GLY A 112 -0.56 -18.33 3.40
CA GLY A 112 -0.04 -16.99 3.09
C GLY A 112 -0.57 -15.86 3.96
N ALA A 113 0.33 -14.91 4.23
CA ALA A 113 0.07 -13.74 5.08
C ALA A 113 0.97 -12.57 4.70
N GLU A 114 0.56 -11.39 5.16
CA GLU A 114 1.42 -10.20 5.23
C GLU A 114 1.92 -10.02 6.66
N HIS A 115 3.21 -9.74 6.80
CA HIS A 115 3.80 -9.30 8.05
C HIS A 115 4.80 -8.19 7.73
N GLU A 116 4.37 -6.95 7.94
CA GLU A 116 5.08 -5.78 7.44
C GLU A 116 5.33 -4.74 8.53
N LEU A 117 6.51 -4.11 8.46
CA LEU A 117 6.74 -2.80 9.04
C LEU A 117 6.55 -1.78 7.91
N CYS A 118 5.40 -1.12 7.91
CA CYS A 118 4.91 -0.33 6.80
C CYS A 118 5.05 1.17 7.06
N TRP A 119 5.72 1.85 6.11
CA TRP A 119 5.84 3.30 6.08
C TRP A 119 4.71 3.90 5.25
N VAL A 120 3.95 4.84 5.81
CA VAL A 120 2.78 5.43 5.17
C VAL A 120 3.08 6.86 4.75
N TYR A 121 2.80 7.15 3.47
CA TYR A 121 3.01 8.45 2.84
C TYR A 121 1.73 8.95 2.19
N ALA A 122 1.59 10.26 2.09
CA ALA A 122 0.52 10.89 1.32
C ALA A 122 1.05 11.94 0.36
N GLY A 123 0.36 12.11 -0.75
CA GLY A 123 0.63 13.13 -1.75
C GLY A 123 -0.64 13.59 -2.44
N ARG A 124 -0.49 14.56 -3.34
CA ARG A 124 -1.61 15.09 -4.12
C ARG A 124 -1.30 15.08 -5.61
N SER A 125 -2.29 14.71 -6.40
CA SER A 125 -2.20 14.78 -7.86
C SER A 125 -3.60 14.82 -8.47
N ASP A 126 -3.78 15.67 -9.47
CA ASP A 126 -4.94 15.68 -10.36
C ASP A 126 -4.60 15.09 -11.75
N ALA A 127 -3.38 14.57 -11.91
CA ALA A 127 -2.95 13.95 -13.15
C ALA A 127 -3.69 12.64 -13.39
N ALA A 128 -3.93 12.32 -14.67
CA ALA A 128 -4.50 11.04 -15.06
C ALA A 128 -3.52 9.90 -14.77
N ALA A 129 -4.00 8.86 -14.10
CA ALA A 129 -3.22 7.67 -13.83
C ALA A 129 -3.23 6.73 -15.03
N THR A 130 -2.09 6.07 -15.27
CA THR A 130 -1.95 4.99 -16.26
C THR A 130 -1.62 3.71 -15.53
N VAL A 131 -2.58 2.78 -15.47
CA VAL A 131 -2.45 1.56 -14.67
C VAL A 131 -1.52 0.53 -15.32
N ASN A 132 -0.76 -0.15 -14.47
CA ASN A 132 -0.15 -1.43 -14.82
C ASN A 132 -1.21 -2.53 -14.62
N VAL A 133 -1.71 -3.06 -15.73
CA VAL A 133 -2.81 -4.04 -15.72
C VAL A 133 -2.47 -5.37 -15.03
N ASN A 134 -1.19 -5.68 -14.86
CA ASN A 134 -0.74 -6.87 -14.12
C ASN A 134 -0.86 -6.70 -12.60
N GLU A 135 -0.91 -5.46 -12.12
CA GLU A 135 -0.98 -5.13 -10.70
C GLU A 135 -2.39 -4.68 -10.28
N ILE A 136 -3.09 -3.98 -11.16
CA ILE A 136 -4.31 -3.23 -10.87
C ILE A 136 -5.39 -3.56 -11.89
N SER A 137 -6.56 -3.97 -11.43
CA SER A 137 -7.74 -4.23 -12.27
C SER A 137 -8.75 -3.08 -12.28
N GLY A 138 -8.66 -2.13 -11.34
CA GLY A 138 -9.55 -0.99 -11.29
C GLY A 138 -8.98 0.18 -10.48
N LEU A 139 -9.38 1.38 -10.88
CA LEU A 139 -9.09 2.63 -10.17
C LEU A 139 -10.38 3.41 -9.96
N ARG A 140 -10.49 4.10 -8.82
CA ARG A 140 -11.54 5.09 -8.61
C ARG A 140 -11.13 6.11 -7.55
N TYR A 141 -11.61 7.33 -7.68
CA TYR A 141 -11.58 8.32 -6.62
C TYR A 141 -12.81 8.19 -5.73
N ILE A 142 -12.63 8.36 -4.43
CA ILE A 142 -13.71 8.31 -3.45
C ILE A 142 -13.55 9.40 -2.40
N ALA A 143 -14.65 10.09 -2.08
CA ALA A 143 -14.65 11.04 -0.98
C ALA A 143 -14.52 10.34 0.37
N PRO A 144 -13.84 10.94 1.37
CA PRO A 144 -13.63 10.32 2.68
C PRO A 144 -14.89 9.79 3.35
N ALA A 145 -15.97 10.55 3.35
CA ALA A 145 -17.24 10.13 3.95
C ALA A 145 -17.87 8.93 3.23
N ALA A 146 -17.77 8.87 1.90
CA ALA A 146 -18.24 7.74 1.12
C ALA A 146 -17.39 6.49 1.36
N LEU A 147 -16.07 6.65 1.51
CA LEU A 147 -15.17 5.54 1.86
C LEU A 147 -15.51 4.96 3.23
N ASP A 148 -15.76 5.81 4.22
CA ASP A 148 -16.18 5.37 5.56
C ASP A 148 -17.48 4.55 5.50
N ALA A 149 -18.45 5.01 4.71
CA ALA A 149 -19.72 4.31 4.53
C ALA A 149 -19.53 2.94 3.84
N GLU A 150 -18.70 2.87 2.80
CA GLU A 150 -18.42 1.61 2.11
C GLU A 150 -17.64 0.63 3.00
N MET A 151 -16.64 1.08 3.75
CA MET A 151 -15.89 0.24 4.68
C MET A 151 -16.78 -0.31 5.80
N ALA A 152 -17.74 0.48 6.28
CA ALA A 152 -18.71 0.03 7.27
C ALA A 152 -19.68 -1.02 6.71
N ALA A 153 -20.15 -0.82 5.47
CA ALA A 153 -21.10 -1.72 4.82
C ALA A 153 -20.44 -3.01 4.29
N HIS A 154 -19.21 -2.92 3.77
CA HIS A 154 -18.50 -4.00 3.10
C HIS A 154 -17.03 -4.09 3.52
N PRO A 155 -16.73 -4.30 4.82
CA PRO A 155 -15.35 -4.36 5.31
C PRO A 155 -14.51 -5.47 4.64
N GLU A 156 -15.16 -6.54 4.18
CA GLU A 156 -14.55 -7.67 3.48
C GLU A 156 -14.05 -7.34 2.07
N SER A 157 -14.40 -6.18 1.53
CA SER A 157 -13.96 -5.73 0.19
C SER A 157 -12.65 -4.96 0.22
N PHE A 158 -12.12 -4.66 1.40
CA PHE A 158 -10.94 -3.82 1.59
C PHE A 158 -9.81 -4.59 2.25
N THR A 159 -8.57 -4.32 1.84
CA THR A 159 -7.39 -4.97 2.43
C THR A 159 -7.24 -4.62 3.90
N PRO A 160 -6.71 -5.55 4.73
CA PRO A 160 -6.58 -5.32 6.18
C PRO A 160 -5.73 -4.10 6.52
N TRP A 161 -4.57 -3.94 5.86
CA TRP A 161 -3.69 -2.80 6.12
C TRP A 161 -4.32 -1.46 5.76
N PHE A 162 -5.07 -1.38 4.67
CA PHE A 162 -5.75 -0.16 4.27
C PHE A 162 -6.76 0.30 5.31
N LYS A 163 -7.53 -0.63 5.89
CA LYS A 163 -8.49 -0.30 6.95
C LYS A 163 -7.81 0.28 8.20
N ILE A 164 -6.67 -0.29 8.60
CA ILE A 164 -5.87 0.20 9.74
C ILE A 164 -5.31 1.59 9.45
N GLU A 165 -4.70 1.74 8.28
CA GLU A 165 -4.06 2.99 7.83
C GLU A 165 -5.07 4.13 7.70
N TRP A 166 -6.22 3.86 7.07
CA TRP A 166 -7.27 4.86 6.88
C TRP A 166 -7.83 5.37 8.21
N ALA A 167 -8.07 4.49 9.16
CA ALA A 167 -8.52 4.88 10.50
C ALA A 167 -7.53 5.82 11.18
N ARG A 168 -6.23 5.55 11.07
CA ARG A 168 -5.18 6.38 11.65
C ARG A 168 -5.01 7.71 10.93
N ILE A 169 -5.07 7.72 9.60
CA ILE A 169 -5.01 8.96 8.80
C ILE A 169 -6.13 9.90 9.19
N LYS A 170 -7.36 9.42 9.30
CA LYS A 170 -8.50 10.25 9.71
C LYS A 170 -8.33 10.83 11.11
N ARG A 171 -7.82 10.05 12.04
CA ARG A 171 -7.64 10.47 13.43
C ARG A 171 -6.51 11.51 13.59
N ASP A 172 -5.36 11.26 12.96
CA ASP A 172 -4.11 11.97 13.26
C ASP A 172 -3.61 12.86 12.11
N HIS A 173 -4.10 12.67 10.88
CA HIS A 173 -3.56 13.29 9.67
C HIS A 173 -4.64 13.81 8.72
N ALA A 174 -5.81 14.21 9.22
CA ALA A 174 -6.95 14.62 8.39
C ALA A 174 -6.64 15.79 7.44
N GLN A 175 -5.62 16.58 7.72
CA GLN A 175 -5.18 17.68 6.85
C GLN A 175 -4.75 17.21 5.45
N VAL A 176 -4.34 15.94 5.27
CA VAL A 176 -3.86 15.45 3.97
C VAL A 176 -4.97 15.37 2.92
N PHE A 177 -6.22 15.25 3.34
CA PHE A 177 -7.37 15.22 2.42
C PHE A 177 -8.29 16.45 2.54
N ALA A 178 -7.86 17.52 3.20
CA ALA A 178 -8.60 18.78 3.16
C ALA A 178 -8.67 19.28 1.70
N PRO A 179 -9.84 19.71 1.19
CA PRO A 179 -9.94 20.31 -0.13
C PRO A 179 -9.02 21.54 -0.26
N LEU A 180 -8.41 21.70 -1.44
CA LEU A 180 -7.58 22.86 -1.76
C LEU A 180 -8.42 24.05 -2.23
#